data_4594ddac13f12d10ebb8925f26ba7ebf
#
_entry.id   4594ddac13f12d10ebb8925f26ba7ebf
#
_cell.length_a   1.000
_cell.length_b   1.000
_cell.length_c   1.000
_cell.angle_alpha   90.00
_cell.angle_beta   90.00
_cell.angle_gamma   90.00
#
_symmetry.space_group_name_H-M   'P 1'
#
loop_
_entity.id
_entity.type
_entity.pdbx_description
1 polymer ?
#
loop_
_entity_poly.entity_id
_entity_poly.type
_entity_poly.pdbx_seq_one_letter_code
_entity_poly.pdbx_strand_id
1 'polypeptide(L)'
;MNKLLKEYKSLFVFMIVIVILLIVGVYKDKIIRQKIYENCIKYTDNYMEAAMKDFNDIYGGYTYLIKEDSFRKIKNGYCLNVEIKEDNKILDTLNFEFTDKTNDTLWLLDYEKLDNEIENLLEVEKRKHNPVSKAVDSLYHKYACPLMEMGYKIECRLLRNDYEKDGTISWMISYNKKNLKTSHFQQYSVKVNSDGSYQIIDTTEA
;
A
#
# COMPACT_ATOMS: atom_id res chain seq x y z
N MET A 1 23.98 30.71 63.36
CA MET A 1 22.62 30.57 62.80
C MET A 1 22.42 31.24 61.46
N ASN A 2 22.95 32.45 61.21
CA ASN A 2 22.75 33.19 59.97
C ASN A 2 23.46 32.57 58.70
N LYS A 3 24.57 31.86 58.84
CA LYS A 3 25.33 31.27 57.74
C LYS A 3 24.63 30.06 57.17
N LEU A 4 24.09 29.18 57.99
CA LEU A 4 23.29 28.02 57.58
C LEU A 4 21.99 28.44 56.88
N LEU A 5 21.29 29.43 57.36
CA LEU A 5 20.08 29.97 56.71
C LEU A 5 20.34 30.58 55.34
N LYS A 6 21.52 31.16 55.11
CA LYS A 6 21.94 31.73 53.84
C LYS A 6 22.28 30.63 52.82
N GLU A 7 22.91 29.56 53.27
CA GLU A 7 23.19 28.38 52.43
C GLU A 7 21.90 27.65 52.05
N TYR A 8 20.94 27.46 52.97
CA TYR A 8 19.64 26.85 52.63
C TYR A 8 18.84 27.71 51.65
N LYS A 9 18.86 29.03 51.74
CA LYS A 9 18.21 29.92 50.78
C LYS A 9 18.83 29.81 49.39
N SER A 10 20.17 29.74 49.32
CA SER A 10 20.88 29.56 48.05
C SER A 10 20.54 28.20 47.38
N LEU A 11 20.51 27.13 48.17
CA LEU A 11 20.14 25.80 47.69
C LEU A 11 18.69 25.75 47.20
N PHE A 12 17.77 26.40 47.89
CA PHE A 12 16.36 26.48 47.51
C PHE A 12 16.15 27.25 46.24
N VAL A 13 16.84 28.39 46.02
CA VAL A 13 16.80 29.15 44.79
C VAL A 13 17.37 28.32 43.63
N PHE A 14 18.46 27.60 43.85
CA PHE A 14 19.04 26.72 42.84
C PHE A 14 18.09 25.60 42.42
N MET A 15 17.41 24.96 43.36
CA MET A 15 16.38 23.96 43.12
C MET A 15 15.21 24.51 42.27
N ILE A 16 14.75 25.73 42.58
CA ILE A 16 13.69 26.38 41.80
C ILE A 16 14.15 26.61 40.35
N VAL A 17 15.38 27.08 40.15
CA VAL A 17 15.94 27.30 38.81
C VAL A 17 16.00 26.00 38.01
N ILE A 18 16.43 24.89 38.64
CA ILE A 18 16.44 23.57 37.97
C ILE A 18 15.03 23.15 37.56
N VAL A 19 14.05 23.28 38.45
CA VAL A 19 12.65 22.93 38.18
C VAL A 19 12.10 23.77 37.01
N ILE A 20 12.38 25.07 36.97
CA ILE A 20 11.96 25.93 35.86
C ILE A 20 12.62 25.49 34.56
N LEU A 21 13.91 25.18 34.56
CA LEU A 21 14.62 24.71 33.36
C LEU A 21 14.05 23.40 32.87
N LEU A 22 13.69 22.46 33.76
CA LEU A 22 13.03 21.21 33.40
C LEU A 22 11.65 21.44 32.79
N ILE A 23 10.84 22.32 33.38
CA ILE A 23 9.51 22.68 32.87
C ILE A 23 9.63 23.31 31.48
N VAL A 24 10.57 24.25 31.27
CA VAL A 24 10.83 24.88 29.97
C VAL A 24 11.31 23.86 28.94
N GLY A 25 12.16 22.91 29.36
CA GLY A 25 12.63 21.82 28.51
C GLY A 25 11.47 20.94 28.01
N VAL A 26 10.62 20.47 28.92
CA VAL A 26 9.45 19.67 28.63
C VAL A 26 8.46 20.41 27.71
N TYR A 27 8.26 21.70 27.97
CA TYR A 27 7.36 22.53 27.16
C TYR A 27 7.89 22.73 25.74
N LYS A 28 9.18 22.99 25.57
CA LYS A 28 9.81 23.07 24.25
C LYS A 28 9.70 21.75 23.48
N ASP A 29 9.95 20.63 24.14
CA ASP A 29 9.83 19.28 23.53
C ASP A 29 8.41 19.03 23.02
N LYS A 30 7.40 19.43 23.81
CA LYS A 30 5.99 19.30 23.40
C LYS A 30 5.67 20.14 22.16
N ILE A 31 6.15 21.40 22.12
CA ILE A 31 5.94 22.27 20.95
C ILE A 31 6.62 21.70 19.70
N ILE A 32 7.84 21.21 19.84
CA ILE A 32 8.58 20.62 18.72
C ILE A 32 7.86 19.40 18.18
N ARG A 33 7.43 18.48 19.05
CA ARG A 33 6.66 17.30 18.66
C ARG A 33 5.35 17.66 17.98
N GLN A 34 4.64 18.67 18.47
CA GLN A 34 3.40 19.13 17.85
C GLN A 34 3.64 19.65 16.44
N LYS A 35 4.69 20.45 16.22
CA LYS A 35 5.06 20.94 14.87
C LYS A 35 5.45 19.81 13.92
N ILE A 36 6.18 18.81 14.40
CA ILE A 36 6.54 17.63 13.60
C ILE A 36 5.28 16.90 13.18
N TYR A 37 4.38 16.64 14.13
CA TYR A 37 3.09 15.99 13.86
C TYR A 37 2.29 16.74 12.79
N GLU A 38 2.10 18.05 12.96
CA GLU A 38 1.36 18.88 12.01
C GLU A 38 1.97 18.86 10.60
N ASN A 39 3.30 18.89 10.51
CA ASN A 39 4.00 18.78 9.24
C ASN A 39 3.82 17.39 8.62
N CYS A 40 3.94 16.32 9.39
CA CYS A 40 3.73 14.96 8.90
C CYS A 40 2.30 14.80 8.34
N ILE A 41 1.29 15.25 9.07
CA ILE A 41 -0.11 15.25 8.58
C ILE A 41 -0.24 16.02 7.27
N LYS A 42 0.28 17.24 7.21
CA LYS A 42 0.20 18.09 6.03
C LYS A 42 0.88 17.45 4.80
N TYR A 43 2.07 16.88 4.96
CA TYR A 43 2.77 16.21 3.85
C TYR A 43 2.04 14.95 3.40
N THR A 44 1.52 14.17 4.34
CA THR A 44 0.70 12.99 4.04
C THR A 44 -0.55 13.37 3.26
N ASP A 45 -1.27 14.38 3.72
CA ASP A 45 -2.52 14.83 3.10
C ASP A 45 -2.29 15.33 1.66
N ASN A 46 -1.30 16.21 1.47
CA ASN A 46 -0.94 16.72 0.14
C ASN A 46 -0.54 15.59 -0.84
N TYR A 47 0.21 14.59 -0.35
CA TYR A 47 0.61 13.47 -1.18
C TYR A 47 -0.58 12.59 -1.55
N MET A 48 -1.40 12.24 -0.56
CA MET A 48 -2.57 11.38 -0.78
C MET A 48 -3.63 12.06 -1.65
N GLU A 49 -3.83 13.38 -1.50
CA GLU A 49 -4.74 14.12 -2.35
C GLU A 49 -4.33 14.02 -3.83
N ALA A 50 -3.04 14.19 -4.12
CA ALA A 50 -2.52 14.07 -5.48
C ALA A 50 -2.64 12.63 -5.99
N ALA A 51 -2.18 11.63 -5.23
CA ALA A 51 -2.22 10.23 -5.61
C ALA A 51 -3.67 9.72 -5.82
N MET A 52 -4.59 10.08 -4.93
CA MET A 52 -5.99 9.67 -5.05
C MET A 52 -6.75 10.37 -6.15
N LYS A 53 -6.37 11.58 -6.53
CA LYS A 53 -6.94 12.26 -7.68
C LYS A 53 -6.68 11.47 -8.96
N ASP A 54 -5.43 11.14 -9.22
CA ASP A 54 -5.06 10.38 -10.42
C ASP A 54 -5.72 8.98 -10.43
N PHE A 55 -5.85 8.38 -9.26
CA PHE A 55 -6.51 7.09 -9.08
C PHE A 55 -8.01 7.16 -9.38
N ASN A 56 -8.70 8.15 -8.84
CA ASN A 56 -10.14 8.33 -9.02
C ASN A 56 -10.52 8.83 -10.41
N ASP A 57 -9.63 9.53 -11.12
CA ASP A 57 -9.82 9.91 -12.52
C ASP A 57 -9.91 8.68 -13.43
N ILE A 58 -9.30 7.56 -13.04
CA ILE A 58 -9.29 6.31 -13.82
C ILE A 58 -10.40 5.35 -13.35
N TYR A 59 -10.54 5.12 -12.04
CA TYR A 59 -11.38 4.05 -11.50
C TYR A 59 -12.57 4.54 -10.67
N GLY A 60 -12.46 5.71 -10.01
CA GLY A 60 -13.47 6.27 -9.12
C GLY A 60 -13.67 5.51 -7.81
N GLY A 61 -14.32 6.14 -6.85
CA GLY A 61 -14.78 5.46 -5.62
C GLY A 61 -13.76 5.25 -4.50
N TYR A 62 -12.52 5.67 -4.69
CA TYR A 62 -11.47 5.52 -3.69
C TYR A 62 -11.37 6.73 -2.77
N THR A 63 -11.16 6.47 -1.49
CA THR A 63 -10.93 7.47 -0.45
C THR A 63 -9.76 7.08 0.42
N TYR A 64 -9.21 8.02 1.18
CA TYR A 64 -8.20 7.73 2.18
C TYR A 64 -8.56 8.29 3.55
N LEU A 65 -7.98 7.70 4.58
CA LEU A 65 -8.12 8.15 5.95
C LEU A 65 -6.77 8.13 6.65
N ILE A 66 -6.30 9.31 7.03
CA ILE A 66 -5.09 9.46 7.85
C ILE A 66 -5.41 9.02 9.28
N LYS A 67 -4.69 8.01 9.77
CA LYS A 67 -4.83 7.46 11.12
C LYS A 67 -3.96 8.27 12.08
N GLU A 68 -4.46 9.40 12.57
CA GLU A 68 -3.73 10.30 13.45
C GLU A 68 -3.24 9.60 14.74
N ASP A 69 -4.00 8.65 15.25
CA ASP A 69 -3.67 7.82 16.42
C ASP A 69 -2.51 6.85 16.18
N SER A 70 -2.15 6.61 14.92
CA SER A 70 -1.01 5.79 14.53
C SER A 70 0.34 6.53 14.55
N PHE A 71 0.32 7.86 14.71
CA PHE A 71 1.52 8.68 14.73
C PHE A 71 2.46 8.26 15.86
N ARG A 72 3.66 7.82 15.50
CA ARG A 72 4.65 7.32 16.47
C ARG A 72 6.06 7.62 16.05
N LYS A 73 6.95 7.73 17.05
CA LYS A 73 8.40 7.80 16.82
C LYS A 73 8.94 6.43 16.45
N ILE A 74 9.77 6.37 15.42
CA ILE A 74 10.57 5.22 15.01
C ILE A 74 12.06 5.52 15.19
N LYS A 75 12.94 4.54 14.89
CA LYS A 75 14.40 4.66 15.14
C LYS A 75 15.02 5.91 14.53
N ASN A 76 14.64 6.22 13.28
CA ASN A 76 15.24 7.32 12.51
C ASN A 76 14.23 8.40 12.11
N GLY A 77 13.12 8.53 12.83
CA GLY A 77 12.09 9.50 12.46
C GLY A 77 10.74 9.25 13.07
N TYR A 78 9.70 9.41 12.28
CA TYR A 78 8.31 9.22 12.65
C TYR A 78 7.58 8.41 11.60
N CYS A 79 6.50 7.74 12.00
CA CYS A 79 5.63 6.97 11.13
C CYS A 79 4.17 7.35 11.36
N LEU A 80 3.39 7.35 10.29
CA LEU A 80 1.96 7.61 10.25
C LEU A 80 1.30 6.64 9.28
N ASN A 81 0.16 6.08 9.64
CA ASN A 81 -0.56 5.14 8.76
C ASN A 81 -1.71 5.84 8.04
N VAL A 82 -1.95 5.43 6.80
CA VAL A 82 -3.07 5.87 5.97
C VAL A 82 -3.82 4.65 5.45
N GLU A 83 -5.11 4.58 5.72
CA GLU A 83 -5.99 3.56 5.14
C GLU A 83 -6.51 4.04 3.80
N ILE A 84 -6.38 3.22 2.75
CA ILE A 84 -7.05 3.42 1.46
C ILE A 84 -8.32 2.57 1.47
N LYS A 85 -9.43 3.16 1.00
CA LYS A 85 -10.76 2.54 1.03
C LYS A 85 -11.43 2.63 -0.35
N GLU A 86 -12.14 1.55 -0.69
CA GLU A 86 -13.10 1.47 -1.77
C GLU A 86 -14.46 1.14 -1.17
N ASP A 87 -15.49 1.94 -1.44
CA ASP A 87 -16.85 1.75 -0.91
C ASP A 87 -16.88 1.47 0.63
N ASN A 88 -16.09 2.23 1.40
CA ASN A 88 -15.91 2.09 2.85
C ASN A 88 -15.18 0.81 3.31
N LYS A 89 -14.73 -0.05 2.42
CA LYS A 89 -13.91 -1.22 2.73
C LYS A 89 -12.44 -0.84 2.66
N ILE A 90 -11.67 -1.17 3.69
CA ILE A 90 -10.22 -0.98 3.68
C ILE A 90 -9.62 -1.92 2.65
N LEU A 91 -8.91 -1.36 1.66
CA LEU A 91 -8.14 -2.10 0.66
C LEU A 91 -6.73 -2.34 1.16
N ASP A 92 -6.09 -1.30 1.67
CA ASP A 92 -4.71 -1.36 2.10
C ASP A 92 -4.42 -0.31 3.19
N THR A 93 -3.28 -0.47 3.87
CA THR A 93 -2.78 0.47 4.87
C THR A 93 -1.34 0.82 4.55
N LEU A 94 -1.13 2.04 4.06
CA LEU A 94 0.18 2.57 3.74
C LEU A 94 0.89 3.09 4.98
N ASN A 95 2.22 2.89 5.05
CA ASN A 95 3.07 3.39 6.11
C ASN A 95 3.89 4.58 5.62
N PHE A 96 3.53 5.78 6.05
CA PHE A 96 4.27 7.00 5.77
C PHE A 96 5.42 7.14 6.76
N GLU A 97 6.65 7.04 6.28
CA GLU A 97 7.86 7.19 7.08
C GLU A 97 8.52 8.55 6.81
N PHE A 98 8.77 9.30 7.88
CA PHE A 98 9.39 10.61 7.86
C PHE A 98 10.75 10.53 8.50
N THR A 99 11.80 10.95 7.79
CA THR A 99 13.17 10.94 8.27
C THR A 99 13.69 12.37 8.45
N ASP A 100 14.51 12.57 9.49
CA ASP A 100 15.27 13.80 9.65
C ASP A 100 16.54 13.69 8.82
N LYS A 101 16.56 14.34 7.67
CA LYS A 101 17.76 14.39 6.79
C LYS A 101 18.63 15.61 7.04
N THR A 102 18.18 16.54 7.88
CA THR A 102 18.89 17.80 8.13
C THR A 102 18.88 18.12 9.61
N ASN A 103 19.87 18.87 10.10
CA ASN A 103 19.92 19.41 11.45
C ASN A 103 18.77 20.41 11.75
N ASP A 104 17.95 20.69 10.75
CA ASP A 104 16.77 21.51 10.89
C ASP A 104 15.56 20.62 11.12
N THR A 105 14.63 21.08 11.91
CA THR A 105 13.39 20.43 12.35
C THR A 105 12.42 20.03 11.22
N LEU A 106 12.85 19.86 10.00
CA LEU A 106 12.08 19.46 8.85
C LEU A 106 12.21 17.96 8.65
N TRP A 107 11.15 17.26 8.97
CA TRP A 107 10.98 15.83 8.71
C TRP A 107 10.51 15.66 7.27
N LEU A 108 11.24 14.86 6.49
CA LEU A 108 10.93 14.61 5.08
C LEU A 108 10.28 13.24 4.93
N LEU A 109 9.24 13.19 4.10
CA LEU A 109 8.59 11.97 3.68
C LEU A 109 9.55 11.12 2.83
N ASP A 110 9.56 9.81 3.05
CA ASP A 110 10.27 8.86 2.21
C ASP A 110 9.42 8.53 0.96
N TYR A 111 9.54 9.38 -0.06
CA TYR A 111 8.76 9.28 -1.29
C TYR A 111 9.06 8.00 -2.07
N GLU A 112 10.33 7.59 -2.16
CA GLU A 112 10.72 6.44 -2.98
C GLU A 112 10.03 5.15 -2.55
N LYS A 113 9.99 4.91 -1.25
CA LYS A 113 9.28 3.74 -0.70
C LYS A 113 7.79 3.83 -0.94
N LEU A 114 7.21 5.01 -0.72
CA LEU A 114 5.77 5.22 -0.80
C LEU A 114 5.28 5.14 -2.24
N ASP A 115 6.02 5.73 -3.20
CA ASP A 115 5.69 5.65 -4.62
C ASP A 115 5.62 4.21 -5.09
N ASN A 116 6.56 3.35 -4.66
CA ASN A 116 6.53 1.92 -4.97
C ASN A 116 5.30 1.20 -4.37
N GLU A 117 4.90 1.54 -3.14
CA GLU A 117 3.71 0.96 -2.52
C GLU A 117 2.43 1.38 -3.26
N ILE A 118 2.30 2.64 -3.62
CA ILE A 118 1.17 3.18 -4.39
C ILE A 118 1.14 2.59 -5.80
N GLU A 119 2.27 2.51 -6.49
CA GLU A 119 2.35 1.94 -7.84
C GLU A 119 1.93 0.46 -7.84
N ASN A 120 2.36 -0.31 -6.85
CA ASN A 120 1.92 -1.69 -6.68
C ASN A 120 0.41 -1.81 -6.45
N LEU A 121 -0.16 -0.92 -5.63
CA LEU A 121 -1.61 -0.89 -5.40
C LEU A 121 -2.37 -0.56 -6.69
N LEU A 122 -1.90 0.45 -7.44
CA LEU A 122 -2.46 0.82 -8.75
C LEU A 122 -2.45 -0.34 -9.73
N GLU A 123 -1.36 -1.09 -9.82
CA GLU A 123 -1.27 -2.24 -10.71
C GLU A 123 -2.23 -3.37 -10.30
N VAL A 124 -2.42 -3.61 -9.01
CA VAL A 124 -3.40 -4.58 -8.51
C VAL A 124 -4.82 -4.17 -8.90
N GLU A 125 -5.18 -2.91 -8.66
CA GLU A 125 -6.52 -2.41 -8.99
C GLU A 125 -6.76 -2.36 -10.51
N LYS A 126 -5.78 -1.96 -11.29
CA LYS A 126 -5.84 -2.00 -12.75
C LYS A 126 -6.13 -3.42 -13.26
N ARG A 127 -5.52 -4.45 -12.67
CA ARG A 127 -5.82 -5.85 -13.01
C ARG A 127 -7.26 -6.23 -12.65
N LYS A 128 -7.77 -5.82 -11.50
CA LYS A 128 -9.16 -6.09 -11.09
C LYS A 128 -10.18 -5.48 -12.03
N HIS A 129 -9.90 -4.31 -12.60
CA HIS A 129 -10.79 -3.61 -13.53
C HIS A 129 -10.59 -3.99 -14.99
N ASN A 130 -9.48 -4.65 -15.32
CA ASN A 130 -9.20 -5.07 -16.70
C ASN A 130 -10.07 -6.27 -17.10
N PRO A 131 -10.91 -6.15 -18.15
CA PRO A 131 -11.79 -7.24 -18.59
C PRO A 131 -11.04 -8.52 -18.96
N VAL A 132 -9.86 -8.41 -19.57
CA VAL A 132 -9.02 -9.56 -19.93
C VAL A 132 -8.52 -10.27 -18.68
N SER A 133 -8.06 -9.54 -17.67
CA SER A 133 -7.61 -10.13 -16.41
C SER A 133 -8.74 -10.88 -15.71
N LYS A 134 -9.93 -10.29 -15.62
CA LYS A 134 -11.13 -10.95 -15.06
C LYS A 134 -11.49 -12.23 -15.81
N ALA A 135 -11.44 -12.19 -17.14
CA ALA A 135 -11.71 -13.37 -17.95
C ALA A 135 -10.66 -14.46 -17.74
N VAL A 136 -9.36 -14.10 -17.71
CA VAL A 136 -8.26 -15.03 -17.44
C VAL A 136 -8.36 -15.64 -16.04
N ASP A 137 -8.65 -14.86 -15.02
CA ASP A 137 -8.87 -15.35 -13.65
C ASP A 137 -10.05 -16.34 -13.59
N SER A 138 -11.14 -16.02 -14.28
CA SER A 138 -12.30 -16.90 -14.34
C SER A 138 -12.00 -18.20 -15.09
N LEU A 139 -11.24 -18.14 -16.19
CA LEU A 139 -10.75 -19.34 -16.91
C LEU A 139 -9.84 -20.17 -16.01
N TYR A 140 -8.92 -19.53 -15.30
CA TYR A 140 -8.01 -20.20 -14.36
C TYR A 140 -8.79 -20.95 -13.28
N HIS A 141 -9.72 -20.29 -12.61
CA HIS A 141 -10.54 -20.93 -11.59
C HIS A 141 -11.39 -22.08 -12.12
N LYS A 142 -11.94 -21.93 -13.32
CA LYS A 142 -12.81 -22.94 -13.92
C LYS A 142 -12.07 -24.17 -14.42
N TYR A 143 -10.89 -23.99 -15.04
CA TYR A 143 -10.20 -25.08 -15.75
C TYR A 143 -8.88 -25.49 -15.09
N ALA A 144 -8.13 -24.57 -14.51
CA ALA A 144 -6.85 -24.88 -13.89
C ALA A 144 -6.96 -25.40 -12.45
N CYS A 145 -7.77 -24.75 -11.61
CA CYS A 145 -7.90 -25.14 -10.20
C CYS A 145 -8.34 -26.61 -10.03
N PRO A 146 -9.35 -27.14 -10.77
CA PRO A 146 -9.73 -28.56 -10.64
C PRO A 146 -8.60 -29.54 -10.99
N LEU A 147 -7.77 -29.20 -11.97
CA LEU A 147 -6.61 -30.02 -12.34
C LEU A 147 -5.54 -29.99 -11.25
N MET A 148 -5.32 -28.84 -10.61
CA MET A 148 -4.40 -28.72 -9.47
C MET A 148 -4.87 -29.57 -8.29
N GLU A 149 -6.16 -29.55 -7.99
CA GLU A 149 -6.77 -30.38 -6.92
C GLU A 149 -6.60 -31.87 -7.20
N MET A 150 -6.63 -32.28 -8.50
CA MET A 150 -6.33 -33.65 -8.91
C MET A 150 -4.83 -33.99 -8.92
N GLY A 151 -3.96 -33.06 -8.49
CA GLY A 151 -2.53 -33.28 -8.34
C GLY A 151 -1.71 -33.13 -9.63
N TYR A 152 -2.27 -32.46 -10.66
CA TYR A 152 -1.51 -32.09 -11.85
C TYR A 152 -0.62 -30.88 -11.58
N LYS A 153 0.55 -30.87 -12.23
CA LYS A 153 1.39 -29.68 -12.35
C LYS A 153 0.90 -28.89 -13.55
N ILE A 154 0.65 -27.60 -13.37
CA ILE A 154 -0.03 -26.75 -14.34
C ILE A 154 0.83 -25.56 -14.70
N GLU A 155 0.76 -25.15 -15.96
CA GLU A 155 1.25 -23.90 -16.47
C GLU A 155 0.15 -23.26 -17.35
N CYS A 156 -0.19 -21.99 -17.04
CA CYS A 156 -1.16 -21.22 -17.80
C CYS A 156 -0.47 -20.05 -18.52
N ARG A 157 -0.87 -19.80 -19.76
CA ARG A 157 -0.31 -18.71 -20.58
C ARG A 157 -1.40 -18.02 -21.38
N LEU A 158 -1.35 -16.69 -21.39
CA LEU A 158 -2.07 -15.89 -22.39
C LEU A 158 -1.22 -15.89 -23.66
N LEU A 159 -1.68 -16.59 -24.70
CA LEU A 159 -0.95 -16.73 -25.95
C LEU A 159 -1.16 -15.51 -26.88
N ARG A 160 -2.37 -14.96 -26.86
CA ARG A 160 -2.76 -13.84 -27.70
C ARG A 160 -3.77 -12.95 -26.98
N ASN A 161 -3.59 -11.65 -27.12
CA ASN A 161 -4.50 -10.64 -26.60
C ASN A 161 -4.86 -9.65 -27.70
N ASP A 162 -5.97 -9.91 -28.37
CA ASP A 162 -6.56 -9.02 -29.39
C ASP A 162 -7.80 -8.29 -28.84
N TYR A 163 -7.93 -8.17 -27.50
CA TYR A 163 -9.11 -7.58 -26.87
C TYR A 163 -9.46 -6.21 -27.42
N GLU A 164 -8.49 -5.31 -27.56
CA GLU A 164 -8.70 -3.97 -28.09
C GLU A 164 -9.12 -3.95 -29.58
N LYS A 165 -8.79 -5.00 -30.30
CA LYS A 165 -9.08 -5.09 -31.75
C LYS A 165 -10.47 -5.66 -32.02
N ASP A 166 -10.80 -6.76 -31.40
CA ASP A 166 -12.02 -7.52 -31.68
C ASP A 166 -12.65 -8.20 -30.47
N GLY A 167 -12.14 -7.90 -29.26
CA GLY A 167 -12.62 -8.45 -28.00
C GLY A 167 -12.19 -9.91 -27.77
N THR A 168 -11.18 -10.43 -28.47
CA THR A 168 -10.78 -11.84 -28.36
C THR A 168 -9.44 -11.99 -27.64
N ILE A 169 -9.31 -13.12 -26.92
CA ILE A 169 -8.04 -13.60 -26.38
C ILE A 169 -7.87 -15.08 -26.62
N SER A 170 -6.63 -15.56 -26.63
CA SER A 170 -6.31 -16.99 -26.64
C SER A 170 -5.52 -17.34 -25.39
N TRP A 171 -6.07 -18.23 -24.58
CA TRP A 171 -5.50 -18.68 -23.32
C TRP A 171 -5.24 -20.18 -23.34
N MET A 172 -4.08 -20.60 -22.82
CA MET A 172 -3.66 -22.00 -22.84
C MET A 172 -3.38 -22.47 -21.42
N ILE A 173 -3.76 -23.71 -21.17
CA ILE A 173 -3.36 -24.47 -20.02
C ILE A 173 -2.56 -25.70 -20.46
N SER A 174 -1.36 -25.87 -19.93
CA SER A 174 -0.60 -27.12 -20.06
C SER A 174 -0.52 -27.81 -18.71
N TYR A 175 -0.69 -29.14 -18.70
CA TYR A 175 -0.71 -29.89 -17.47
C TYR A 175 -0.05 -31.25 -17.64
N ASN A 176 0.66 -31.71 -16.61
CA ASN A 176 1.26 -33.03 -16.55
C ASN A 176 1.09 -33.64 -15.15
N LYS A 177 0.99 -34.97 -15.09
CA LYS A 177 1.00 -35.69 -13.82
C LYS A 177 2.45 -35.87 -13.37
N LYS A 178 2.73 -35.60 -12.08
CA LYS A 178 4.05 -35.88 -11.48
C LYS A 178 4.48 -37.28 -11.88
N ASN A 179 5.59 -37.46 -12.58
CA ASN A 179 6.16 -38.71 -13.09
C ASN A 179 5.72 -39.18 -14.49
N LEU A 180 4.93 -38.44 -15.24
CA LEU A 180 4.68 -38.74 -16.64
C LEU A 180 5.44 -37.76 -17.54
N LYS A 181 6.07 -38.27 -18.59
CA LYS A 181 6.81 -37.44 -19.56
C LYS A 181 5.88 -36.72 -20.57
N THR A 182 4.61 -37.10 -20.59
CA THR A 182 3.62 -36.52 -21.51
C THR A 182 2.96 -35.33 -20.87
N SER A 183 3.04 -34.18 -21.52
CA SER A 183 2.26 -32.99 -21.19
C SER A 183 1.05 -32.94 -22.08
N HIS A 184 -0.09 -32.65 -21.51
CA HIS A 184 -1.31 -32.33 -22.24
C HIS A 184 -1.49 -30.83 -22.27
N PHE A 185 -2.11 -30.31 -23.31
CA PHE A 185 -2.49 -28.92 -23.34
C PHE A 185 -3.91 -28.72 -23.86
N GLN A 186 -4.57 -27.69 -23.38
CA GLN A 186 -5.84 -27.20 -23.90
C GLN A 186 -5.70 -25.70 -24.15
N GLN A 187 -6.14 -25.29 -25.33
CA GLN A 187 -6.15 -23.88 -25.71
C GLN A 187 -7.60 -23.43 -25.89
N TYR A 188 -7.93 -22.31 -25.33
CA TYR A 188 -9.23 -21.68 -25.40
C TYR A 188 -9.14 -20.37 -26.15
N SER A 189 -9.89 -20.22 -27.21
CA SER A 189 -10.16 -18.94 -27.86
C SER A 189 -11.46 -18.41 -27.31
N VAL A 190 -11.42 -17.23 -26.70
CA VAL A 190 -12.58 -16.68 -26.00
C VAL A 190 -12.85 -15.25 -26.42
N LYS A 191 -14.12 -14.88 -26.51
CA LYS A 191 -14.58 -13.50 -26.62
C LYS A 191 -14.84 -12.97 -25.23
N VAL A 192 -14.23 -11.81 -24.90
CA VAL A 192 -14.31 -11.15 -23.61
C VAL A 192 -15.18 -9.91 -23.75
N ASN A 193 -16.14 -9.76 -22.86
CA ASN A 193 -16.99 -8.58 -22.76
C ASN A 193 -16.35 -7.49 -21.88
N SER A 194 -16.85 -6.27 -21.93
CA SER A 194 -16.34 -5.13 -21.15
C SER A 194 -16.43 -5.31 -19.63
N ASP A 195 -17.31 -6.16 -19.13
CA ASP A 195 -17.44 -6.51 -17.71
C ASP A 195 -16.49 -7.63 -17.28
N GLY A 196 -15.73 -8.22 -18.21
CA GLY A 196 -14.85 -9.35 -17.97
C GLY A 196 -15.52 -10.72 -18.06
N SER A 197 -16.82 -10.79 -18.34
CA SER A 197 -17.46 -12.04 -18.73
C SER A 197 -16.93 -12.52 -20.07
N TYR A 198 -16.98 -13.84 -20.32
CA TYR A 198 -16.42 -14.37 -21.56
C TYR A 198 -17.29 -15.49 -22.15
N GLN A 199 -17.15 -15.68 -23.46
CA GLN A 199 -17.71 -16.79 -24.20
C GLN A 199 -16.58 -17.55 -24.89
N ILE A 200 -16.55 -18.88 -24.73
CA ILE A 200 -15.61 -19.72 -25.49
C ILE A 200 -16.08 -19.79 -26.94
N ILE A 201 -15.19 -19.43 -27.84
CA ILE A 201 -15.43 -19.49 -29.32
C ILE A 201 -14.91 -20.82 -29.88
N ASP A 202 -13.74 -21.26 -29.37
CA ASP A 202 -13.08 -22.49 -29.87
C ASP A 202 -12.21 -23.09 -28.74
N THR A 203 -12.03 -24.41 -28.82
CA THR A 203 -11.17 -25.18 -27.90
C THR A 203 -10.36 -26.18 -28.71
N THR A 204 -9.04 -26.13 -28.55
CA THR A 204 -8.10 -27.09 -29.17
C THR A 204 -7.42 -27.89 -28.05
N GLU A 205 -7.35 -29.21 -28.19
CA GLU A 205 -6.70 -30.15 -27.25
C GLU A 205 -5.62 -30.95 -28.00
N ALA A 206 -4.48 -31.23 -27.32
CA ALA A 206 -3.43 -32.12 -27.82
C ALA A 206 -2.61 -32.74 -26.66
#